data_3c6777dd6c78d962e7ef56debef1bcd8
#
_entry.id   3c6777dd6c78d962e7ef56debef1bcd8
#
_cell.length_a   1.000
_cell.length_b   1.000
_cell.length_c   1.000
_cell.angle_alpha   90.00
_cell.angle_beta   90.00
_cell.angle_gamma   90.00
#
_symmetry.space_group_name_H-M   'P 1'
#
loop_
_entity.id
_entity.type
_entity.pdbx_description
1 polymer ?
#
loop_
_entity_poly.entity_id
_entity_poly.type
_entity_poly.pdbx_seq_one_letter_code
_entity_poly.pdbx_strand_id
1 'polypeptide(L)'
;MIFETHAHYDDKMFNEDRESLLDGMQEAGIGRIVNIGADLASTASSIALADQYPFVYAAAGVHPSDAGQLNEQTFQWLGEQAEHEKVVAIGEIGLDYYWEKDPKARANQQYWFRRQM
;
A
#
# COMPACT_ATOMS: atom_id res chain seq x y z
N MET A 1 5.42 18.96 13.73
CA MET A 1 5.53 18.05 12.58
C MET A 1 4.50 16.95 12.70
N ILE A 2 3.80 16.67 11.62
CA ILE A 2 2.83 15.57 11.53
C ILE A 2 3.48 14.41 10.77
N PHE A 3 3.28 13.20 11.25
CA PHE A 3 3.64 11.98 10.55
C PHE A 3 2.34 11.33 10.06
N GLU A 4 2.06 11.40 8.75
CA GLU A 4 0.92 10.75 8.12
C GLU A 4 1.26 9.28 7.87
N THR A 5 0.67 8.39 8.65
CA THR A 5 1.02 6.97 8.62
C THR A 5 0.16 6.12 7.68
N HIS A 6 -0.88 6.71 7.08
CA HIS A 6 -1.76 5.95 6.18
C HIS A 6 -2.39 6.87 5.13
N ALA A 7 -1.79 6.91 3.96
CA ALA A 7 -2.25 7.74 2.86
C ALA A 7 -2.26 6.97 1.54
N HIS A 8 -3.06 7.44 0.59
CA HIS A 8 -3.19 6.89 -0.76
C HIS A 8 -3.07 8.01 -1.80
N TYR A 9 -1.97 8.76 -1.75
CA TYR A 9 -1.74 9.88 -2.69
C TYR A 9 -1.45 9.43 -4.12
N ASP A 10 -1.22 8.13 -4.33
CA ASP A 10 -1.13 7.52 -5.66
C ASP A 10 -2.49 7.36 -6.34
N ASP A 11 -3.61 7.49 -5.59
CA ASP A 11 -4.95 7.33 -6.14
C ASP A 11 -5.20 8.30 -7.28
N LYS A 12 -5.93 7.83 -8.29
CA LYS A 12 -6.27 8.62 -9.49
C LYS A 12 -7.01 9.92 -9.19
N MET A 13 -7.69 10.02 -8.04
CA MET A 13 -8.34 11.26 -7.63
C MET A 13 -7.37 12.42 -7.46
N PHE A 14 -6.06 12.14 -7.27
CA PHE A 14 -5.01 13.13 -7.12
C PHE A 14 -4.24 13.40 -8.43
N ASN A 15 -4.61 12.78 -9.55
CA ASN A 15 -3.82 12.88 -10.79
C ASN A 15 -3.58 14.32 -11.26
N GLU A 16 -4.52 15.23 -11.05
CA GLU A 16 -4.41 16.62 -11.52
C GLU A 16 -3.53 17.49 -10.62
N ASP A 17 -3.49 17.22 -9.32
CA ASP A 17 -2.85 18.10 -8.33
C ASP A 17 -1.84 17.41 -7.42
N ARG A 18 -1.54 16.14 -7.66
CA ARG A 18 -0.63 15.33 -6.80
C ARG A 18 0.71 16.02 -6.55
N GLU A 19 1.35 16.51 -7.60
CA GLU A 19 2.68 17.14 -7.46
C GLU A 19 2.60 18.38 -6.60
N SER A 20 1.68 19.29 -6.89
CA SER A 20 1.54 20.53 -6.12
C SER A 20 1.13 20.26 -4.67
N LEU A 21 0.30 19.25 -4.45
CA LEU A 21 -0.10 18.84 -3.10
C LEU A 21 1.10 18.30 -2.31
N LEU A 22 1.87 17.38 -2.86
CA LEU A 22 3.01 16.78 -2.19
C LEU A 22 4.15 17.80 -1.99
N ASP A 23 4.40 18.67 -2.96
CA ASP A 23 5.40 19.73 -2.83
C ASP A 23 5.11 20.69 -1.66
N GLY A 24 3.83 20.90 -1.35
CA GLY A 24 3.40 21.75 -0.24
C GLY A 24 3.36 21.09 1.13
N MET A 25 3.55 19.78 1.23
CA MET A 25 3.34 19.03 2.47
C MET A 25 4.24 19.47 3.61
N GLN A 26 5.53 19.67 3.35
CA GLN A 26 6.46 20.05 4.40
C GLN A 26 6.17 21.47 4.94
N GLU A 27 5.81 22.40 4.08
CA GLU A 27 5.36 23.74 4.51
C GLU A 27 4.07 23.66 5.34
N ALA A 28 3.19 22.72 5.02
CA ALA A 28 1.95 22.49 5.79
C ALA A 28 2.19 21.75 7.12
N GLY A 29 3.43 21.39 7.44
CA GLY A 29 3.77 20.72 8.68
C GLY A 29 3.76 19.19 8.62
N ILE A 30 3.58 18.62 7.43
CA ILE A 30 3.63 17.15 7.23
C ILE A 30 5.10 16.77 6.96
N GLY A 31 5.75 16.14 7.92
CA GLY A 31 7.17 15.83 7.82
C GLY A 31 7.51 14.48 7.21
N ARG A 32 6.60 13.53 7.32
CA ARG A 32 6.76 12.17 6.78
C ARG A 32 5.40 11.62 6.37
N ILE A 33 5.39 10.79 5.31
CA ILE A 33 4.18 10.13 4.80
C ILE A 33 4.52 8.67 4.54
N VAL A 34 3.64 7.75 4.96
CA VAL A 34 3.64 6.37 4.46
C VAL A 34 2.46 6.19 3.52
N ASN A 35 2.75 6.04 2.25
CA ASN A 35 1.73 5.76 1.22
C ASN A 35 1.52 4.25 1.16
N ILE A 36 0.26 3.82 1.17
CA ILE A 36 -0.09 2.43 1.47
C ILE A 36 -0.51 1.69 0.21
N GLY A 37 0.15 0.56 -0.07
CA GLY A 37 -0.31 -0.39 -1.07
C GLY A 37 -1.53 -1.15 -0.58
N ALA A 38 -2.50 -1.35 -1.45
CA ALA A 38 -3.72 -2.12 -1.16
C ALA A 38 -3.93 -3.25 -2.17
N ASP A 39 -3.20 -3.21 -3.27
CA ASP A 39 -3.16 -4.24 -4.30
C ASP A 39 -1.78 -4.20 -4.98
N LEU A 40 -1.58 -5.04 -6.00
CA LEU A 40 -0.29 -5.09 -6.69
C LEU A 40 0.03 -3.75 -7.37
N ALA A 41 -0.94 -3.16 -8.04
CA ALA A 41 -0.75 -1.89 -8.75
C ALA A 41 -0.44 -0.74 -7.80
N SER A 42 -1.19 -0.59 -6.71
CA SER A 42 -0.99 0.48 -5.74
C SER A 42 0.26 0.28 -4.88
N THR A 43 0.71 -0.96 -4.68
CA THR A 43 2.03 -1.23 -4.09
C THR A 43 3.13 -0.66 -4.98
N ALA A 44 3.07 -0.93 -6.29
CA ALA A 44 4.04 -0.39 -7.25
C ALA A 44 3.98 1.15 -7.30
N SER A 45 2.78 1.72 -7.34
CA SER A 45 2.58 3.18 -7.38
C SER A 45 3.08 3.86 -6.10
N SER A 46 2.86 3.24 -4.93
CA SER A 46 3.32 3.76 -3.64
C SER A 46 4.85 3.79 -3.57
N ILE A 47 5.52 2.75 -4.07
CA ILE A 47 6.99 2.71 -4.13
C ILE A 47 7.52 3.76 -5.10
N ALA A 48 6.90 3.91 -6.28
CA ALA A 48 7.29 4.94 -7.25
C ALA A 48 7.18 6.34 -6.65
N LEU A 49 6.11 6.59 -5.89
CA LEU A 49 5.92 7.87 -5.20
C LEU A 49 6.98 8.09 -4.12
N ALA A 50 7.32 7.05 -3.36
CA ALA A 50 8.36 7.10 -2.35
C ALA A 50 9.75 7.35 -2.95
N ASP A 51 10.03 6.82 -4.15
CA ASP A 51 11.27 7.11 -4.86
C ASP A 51 11.36 8.56 -5.32
N GLN A 52 10.22 9.18 -5.61
CA GLN A 52 10.15 10.54 -6.13
C GLN A 52 10.31 11.61 -5.03
N TYR A 53 9.85 11.32 -3.80
CA TYR A 53 9.85 12.28 -2.69
C TYR A 53 10.63 11.75 -1.49
N PRO A 54 11.66 12.48 -1.00
CA PRO A 54 12.48 12.01 0.14
C PRO A 54 11.72 11.75 1.43
N PHE A 55 10.62 12.47 1.65
CA PHE A 55 9.80 12.35 2.86
C PHE A 55 8.66 11.34 2.74
N VAL A 56 8.51 10.70 1.57
CA VAL A 56 7.49 9.68 1.34
C VAL A 56 8.14 8.30 1.43
N TYR A 57 7.46 7.42 2.15
CA TYR A 57 7.77 6.00 2.31
C TYR A 57 6.58 5.18 1.83
N ALA A 58 6.73 3.88 1.70
CA ALA A 58 5.67 3.00 1.22
C ALA A 58 5.43 1.82 2.17
N ALA A 59 4.21 1.31 2.16
CA ALA A 59 3.90 -0.01 2.64
C ALA A 59 3.53 -0.90 1.45
N ALA A 60 3.99 -2.14 1.46
CA ALA A 60 3.73 -3.13 0.42
C ALA A 60 2.76 -4.18 0.93
N GLY A 61 1.67 -4.41 0.21
CA GLY A 61 0.67 -5.38 0.64
C GLY A 61 -0.54 -5.43 -0.27
N VAL A 62 -1.38 -6.44 -0.02
CA VAL A 62 -2.64 -6.65 -0.73
C VAL A 62 -3.76 -6.75 0.29
N HIS A 63 -4.69 -5.82 0.20
CA HIS A 63 -5.90 -5.76 1.03
C HIS A 63 -6.74 -7.04 0.84
N PRO A 64 -7.43 -7.53 1.87
CA PRO A 64 -8.22 -8.75 1.77
C PRO A 64 -9.27 -8.75 0.65
N SER A 65 -9.84 -7.61 0.30
CA SER A 65 -10.79 -7.54 -0.83
C SER A 65 -10.13 -7.82 -2.18
N ASP A 66 -8.81 -7.71 -2.28
CA ASP A 66 -8.02 -7.97 -3.49
C ASP A 66 -7.16 -9.24 -3.38
N ALA A 67 -7.40 -10.08 -2.37
CA ALA A 67 -6.64 -11.31 -2.16
C ALA A 67 -6.72 -12.27 -3.36
N GLY A 68 -7.74 -12.16 -4.20
CA GLY A 68 -7.84 -12.91 -5.45
C GLY A 68 -6.76 -12.62 -6.48
N GLN A 69 -6.03 -11.50 -6.34
CA GLN A 69 -4.88 -11.17 -7.19
C GLN A 69 -3.62 -11.98 -6.83
N LEU A 70 -3.58 -12.57 -5.64
CA LEU A 70 -2.40 -13.28 -5.16
C LEU A 70 -2.36 -14.73 -5.64
N ASN A 71 -1.19 -15.13 -6.09
CA ASN A 71 -0.75 -16.48 -6.37
C ASN A 71 0.74 -16.55 -6.00
N GLU A 72 1.38 -17.70 -6.14
CA GLU A 72 2.79 -17.84 -5.74
C GLU A 72 3.70 -16.87 -6.49
N GLN A 73 3.45 -16.62 -7.77
CA GLN A 73 4.25 -15.71 -8.58
C GLN A 73 4.09 -14.25 -8.16
N THR A 74 2.86 -13.78 -7.97
CA THR A 74 2.60 -12.39 -7.55
C THR A 74 2.97 -12.17 -6.09
N PHE A 75 2.85 -13.18 -5.24
CA PHE A 75 3.33 -13.14 -3.86
C PHE A 75 4.86 -13.03 -3.80
N GLN A 76 5.58 -13.76 -4.65
CA GLN A 76 7.04 -13.63 -4.75
C GLN A 76 7.41 -12.20 -5.15
N TRP A 77 6.76 -11.65 -6.16
CA TRP A 77 6.96 -10.26 -6.57
C TRP A 77 6.73 -9.29 -5.41
N LEU A 78 5.63 -9.48 -4.66
CA LEU A 78 5.32 -8.65 -3.50
C LEU A 78 6.44 -8.70 -2.44
N GLY A 79 6.99 -9.89 -2.19
CA GLY A 79 8.13 -10.07 -1.29
C GLY A 79 9.37 -9.33 -1.75
N GLU A 80 9.64 -9.33 -3.05
CA GLU A 80 10.75 -8.56 -3.63
C GLU A 80 10.55 -7.06 -3.43
N GLN A 81 9.31 -6.57 -3.61
CA GLN A 81 9.00 -5.16 -3.36
C GLN A 81 9.17 -4.78 -1.89
N ALA A 82 8.87 -5.69 -0.97
CA ALA A 82 9.03 -5.45 0.47
C ALA A 82 10.49 -5.23 0.89
N GLU A 83 11.45 -5.66 0.08
CA GLU A 83 12.88 -5.45 0.34
C GLU A 83 13.39 -4.07 -0.13
N HIS A 84 12.56 -3.29 -0.83
CA HIS A 84 12.93 -1.96 -1.26
C HIS A 84 13.21 -1.05 -0.04
N GLU A 85 14.28 -0.24 -0.12
CA GLU A 85 14.73 0.60 1.01
C GLU A 85 13.68 1.59 1.52
N LYS A 86 12.76 2.01 0.68
CA LYS A 86 11.68 2.95 1.03
C LYS A 86 10.43 2.24 1.53
N VAL A 87 10.37 0.92 1.50
CA VAL A 87 9.27 0.14 2.07
C VAL A 87 9.53 -0.08 3.55
N VAL A 88 8.69 0.47 4.39
CA VAL A 88 8.87 0.48 5.85
C VAL A 88 7.85 -0.38 6.60
N ALA A 89 6.87 -0.93 5.90
CA ALA A 89 5.82 -1.76 6.50
C ALA A 89 5.22 -2.72 5.47
N ILE A 90 4.62 -3.80 5.96
CA ILE A 90 3.75 -4.69 5.19
C ILE A 90 2.30 -4.27 5.45
N GLY A 91 1.63 -3.84 4.40
CA GLY A 91 0.25 -3.35 4.45
C GLY A 91 -0.18 -2.74 3.10
N GLU A 92 -1.46 -2.64 2.91
CA GLU A 92 -2.56 -2.95 3.80
C GLU A 92 -2.92 -4.43 3.73
N ILE A 93 -2.95 -5.12 4.86
CA ILE A 93 -3.25 -6.55 4.92
C ILE A 93 -4.30 -6.81 6.01
N GLY A 94 -4.96 -7.95 5.97
CA GLY A 94 -5.91 -8.32 7.01
C GLY A 94 -7.04 -9.21 6.51
N LEU A 95 -8.19 -9.07 7.15
CA LEU A 95 -9.41 -9.80 6.85
C LEU A 95 -10.56 -8.81 6.71
N ASP A 96 -11.43 -9.03 5.72
CA ASP A 96 -12.65 -8.24 5.53
C ASP A 96 -13.84 -9.17 5.35
N TYR A 97 -14.58 -9.40 6.43
CA TYR A 97 -15.77 -10.23 6.45
C TYR A 97 -17.07 -9.40 6.39
N TYR A 98 -16.94 -8.10 6.43
CA TYR A 98 -18.11 -7.23 6.31
C TYR A 98 -18.71 -7.33 4.91
N TRP A 99 -17.87 -7.22 3.87
CA TRP A 99 -18.29 -7.30 2.48
C TRP A 99 -18.25 -8.74 1.94
N GLU A 100 -17.28 -9.54 2.38
CA GLU A 100 -17.09 -10.90 1.88
C GLU A 100 -17.86 -11.92 2.72
N LYS A 101 -18.83 -12.58 2.12
CA LYS A 101 -19.68 -13.58 2.78
C LYS A 101 -19.40 -15.00 2.33
N ASP A 102 -18.71 -15.21 1.21
CA ASP A 102 -18.39 -16.54 0.71
C ASP A 102 -17.32 -17.22 1.58
N PRO A 103 -17.58 -18.44 2.11
CA PRO A 103 -16.61 -19.15 2.95
C PRO A 103 -15.29 -19.43 2.25
N LYS A 104 -15.29 -19.72 0.95
CA LYS A 104 -14.06 -19.98 0.18
C LYS A 104 -13.22 -18.71 0.02
N ALA A 105 -13.87 -17.59 -0.26
CA ALA A 105 -13.19 -16.30 -0.37
C ALA A 105 -12.62 -15.85 0.99
N ARG A 106 -13.35 -16.08 2.08
CA ARG A 106 -12.84 -15.82 3.44
C ARG A 106 -11.63 -16.69 3.77
N ALA A 107 -11.65 -17.98 3.41
CA ALA A 107 -10.51 -18.86 3.60
C ALA A 107 -9.29 -18.41 2.79
N ASN A 108 -9.51 -17.92 1.57
CA ASN A 108 -8.46 -17.34 0.73
C ASN A 108 -7.85 -16.08 1.36
N GLN A 109 -8.67 -15.21 1.93
CA GLN A 109 -8.19 -14.06 2.68
C GLN A 109 -7.29 -14.49 3.85
N GLN A 110 -7.71 -15.49 4.63
CA GLN A 110 -6.93 -15.99 5.76
C GLN A 110 -5.59 -16.56 5.32
N TYR A 111 -5.57 -17.33 4.24
CA TYR A 111 -4.35 -17.92 3.68
C TYR A 111 -3.34 -16.84 3.31
N TRP A 112 -3.74 -15.86 2.52
CA TRP A 112 -2.84 -14.81 2.04
C TRP A 112 -2.49 -13.81 3.12
N PHE A 113 -3.37 -13.54 4.08
CA PHE A 113 -3.04 -12.71 5.23
C PHE A 113 -1.88 -13.33 6.03
N ARG A 114 -1.98 -14.64 6.33
CA ARG A 114 -0.89 -15.35 7.03
C ARG A 114 0.42 -15.32 6.25
N ARG A 115 0.33 -15.49 4.94
CA ARG A 115 1.52 -15.46 4.07
C ARG A 115 2.19 -14.08 4.04
N GLN A 116 1.42 -13.02 4.09
CA GLN A 116 1.95 -11.65 4.07
C GLN A 116 2.57 -11.24 5.41
N MET A 117 2.13 -11.82 6.52
CA MET A 117 2.73 -11.57 7.84
C MET A 117 4.12 -12.20 7.95
#